data_4ad9e2ff66379005a07b5341922d2d3f
#
_entry.id   4ad9e2ff66379005a07b5341922d2d3f
#
_cell.length_a   1.000
_cell.length_b   1.000
_cell.length_c   1.000
_cell.angle_alpha   90.00
_cell.angle_beta   90.00
_cell.angle_gamma   90.00
#
_symmetry.space_group_name_H-M   'P 1'
#
loop_
_entity.id
_entity.type
_entity.pdbx_description
1 polymer ?
#
loop_
_entity_poly.entity_id
_entity_poly.type
_entity_poly.pdbx_seq_one_letter_code
_entity_poly.pdbx_strand_id
1 'polypeptide(L)'
;MRRILVAIIAAALVVLAAVLIIRTNRFQSRQLAVEPIPPLLLDTTAAAERLAGALRFRTISNQDSTQFDAAEFRRFQDYLRTSFPRLHARLGREITGGFSLLYEWRGSDTTLKPILLMAHQDVVPVEPGMESRWTEPPFAGRISGGFVWGRGAMDDKGNLMALLEAVERLVGGGAAPRRTIYLAFGHDEELGGTRGAARTAALLAGRHVQLEYVLDEGGAITTGLIAGVTAPVAVVGIAEKGYVSLELTAHAAGGHSSMPPAHTAVGMLSAAVARLEANKMPRAIRGATAAMLDYIGPEMPYSRRLALANQWLFGPVIRGSFGATPSGDAMLRTTTAPTIFQAGVKDNVLPSTARAVVNFRLLPGDSVATVLDHARRVVADSQVTVAVLGVSATEPSPVSPTSSEDFAVVQRTIRQVAPGTVVTPWLVVGGTDAKHFAGLTPNVYRAGVGVIGPDDLKRVHGIDERVNVKDYARTIAFYVQLIRNSAF
;
A
#
# COMPACT_ATOMS: atom_id res chain seq x y z
N MET A 1 17.08 34.20 -47.42
CA MET A 1 16.20 33.94 -46.26
C MET A 1 15.85 32.45 -46.06
N ARG A 2 15.23 31.72 -47.01
CA ARG A 2 14.81 30.32 -46.86
C ARG A 2 15.95 29.37 -46.49
N ARG A 3 17.15 29.48 -47.11
CA ARG A 3 18.34 28.64 -46.79
C ARG A 3 18.89 28.92 -45.39
N ILE A 4 18.88 30.16 -44.91
CA ILE A 4 19.33 30.54 -43.56
C ILE A 4 18.35 29.96 -42.52
N LEU A 5 17.02 30.05 -42.76
CA LEU A 5 16.01 29.47 -41.86
C LEU A 5 16.14 27.97 -41.76
N VAL A 6 16.34 27.26 -42.88
CA VAL A 6 16.58 25.81 -42.91
C VAL A 6 17.84 25.43 -42.10
N ALA A 7 18.94 26.19 -42.25
CA ALA A 7 20.17 25.99 -41.53
C ALA A 7 19.98 26.19 -39.99
N ILE A 8 19.23 27.23 -39.61
CA ILE A 8 18.89 27.47 -38.17
C ILE A 8 18.05 26.33 -37.60
N ILE A 9 17.02 25.86 -38.32
CA ILE A 9 16.19 24.73 -37.87
C ILE A 9 17.04 23.46 -37.74
N ALA A 10 17.89 23.17 -38.74
CA ALA A 10 18.77 21.99 -38.69
C ALA A 10 19.72 22.05 -37.46
N ALA A 11 20.35 23.22 -37.24
CA ALA A 11 21.20 23.41 -36.05
C ALA A 11 20.43 23.23 -34.74
N ALA A 12 19.22 23.79 -34.62
CA ALA A 12 18.38 23.63 -33.46
C ALA A 12 18.01 22.16 -33.21
N LEU A 13 17.70 21.37 -34.24
CA LEU A 13 17.42 19.93 -34.14
C LEU A 13 18.65 19.14 -33.69
N VAL A 14 19.84 19.49 -34.20
CA VAL A 14 21.11 18.86 -33.77
C VAL A 14 21.37 19.15 -32.29
N VAL A 15 21.18 20.39 -31.84
CA VAL A 15 21.31 20.75 -30.42
C VAL A 15 20.31 20.02 -29.58
N LEU A 16 19.04 19.95 -30.00
CA LEU A 16 18.01 19.20 -29.31
C LEU A 16 18.39 17.73 -29.17
N ALA A 17 18.80 17.07 -30.25
CA ALA A 17 19.23 15.68 -30.25
C ALA A 17 20.42 15.47 -29.28
N ALA A 18 21.40 16.35 -29.30
CA ALA A 18 22.54 16.28 -28.37
C ALA A 18 22.10 16.42 -26.93
N VAL A 19 21.20 17.32 -26.57
CA VAL A 19 20.64 17.49 -25.23
C VAL A 19 19.92 16.24 -24.80
N LEU A 20 19.06 15.65 -25.65
CA LEU A 20 18.32 14.42 -25.34
C LEU A 20 19.28 13.26 -25.04
N ILE A 21 20.31 13.05 -25.86
CA ILE A 21 21.29 11.99 -25.72
C ILE A 21 22.12 12.19 -24.45
N ILE A 22 22.63 13.42 -24.21
CA ILE A 22 23.44 13.71 -23.01
C ILE A 22 22.64 13.46 -21.74
N ARG A 23 21.39 13.93 -21.66
CA ARG A 23 20.52 13.70 -20.51
C ARG A 23 20.23 12.22 -20.32
N THR A 24 19.97 11.49 -21.40
CA THR A 24 19.74 10.03 -21.35
C THR A 24 20.95 9.27 -20.81
N ASN A 25 22.16 9.64 -21.26
CA ASN A 25 23.39 8.99 -20.81
C ASN A 25 23.76 9.34 -19.36
N ARG A 26 23.31 10.50 -18.86
CA ARG A 26 23.46 10.91 -17.45
C ARG A 26 22.38 10.34 -16.54
N PHE A 27 21.33 9.74 -17.09
CA PHE A 27 20.27 9.10 -16.34
C PHE A 27 20.72 7.70 -15.89
N GLN A 28 21.46 7.67 -14.77
CA GLN A 28 22.15 6.49 -14.26
C GLN A 28 21.26 5.64 -13.35
N SER A 29 21.56 4.33 -13.28
CA SER A 29 20.94 3.40 -12.35
C SER A 29 21.15 3.86 -10.89
N ARG A 30 20.10 3.70 -10.08
CA ARG A 30 20.12 3.93 -8.64
C ARG A 30 20.12 2.62 -7.86
N GLN A 31 20.36 1.50 -8.56
CA GLN A 31 20.42 0.19 -7.93
C GLN A 31 21.75 0.01 -7.21
N LEU A 32 21.67 -0.34 -5.92
CA LEU A 32 22.88 -0.66 -5.14
C LEU A 32 23.51 -1.96 -5.66
N ALA A 33 24.80 -1.94 -5.90
CA ALA A 33 25.56 -3.17 -6.12
C ALA A 33 25.78 -3.85 -4.77
N VAL A 34 25.28 -5.06 -4.61
CA VAL A 34 25.39 -5.84 -3.36
C VAL A 34 25.68 -7.30 -3.68
N GLU A 35 26.46 -7.95 -2.82
CA GLU A 35 26.68 -9.38 -2.89
C GLU A 35 25.45 -10.12 -2.34
N PRO A 36 24.95 -11.14 -3.04
CA PRO A 36 23.91 -12.02 -2.52
C PRO A 36 24.34 -12.72 -1.25
N ILE A 37 23.43 -12.89 -0.31
CA ILE A 37 23.69 -13.73 0.86
C ILE A 37 23.47 -15.22 0.51
N PRO A 38 24.18 -16.13 1.22
CA PRO A 38 23.88 -17.54 1.12
C PRO A 38 22.41 -17.83 1.49
N PRO A 39 21.77 -18.83 0.86
CA PRO A 39 20.42 -19.25 1.23
C PRO A 39 20.32 -19.54 2.74
N LEU A 40 19.28 -19.03 3.37
CA LEU A 40 19.02 -19.31 4.78
C LEU A 40 18.69 -20.79 4.95
N LEU A 41 19.47 -21.48 5.79
CA LEU A 41 19.12 -22.84 6.20
C LEU A 41 17.88 -22.80 7.09
N LEU A 42 16.74 -23.18 6.54
CA LEU A 42 15.43 -23.13 7.19
C LEU A 42 14.70 -24.47 6.99
N ASP A 43 14.09 -24.98 8.05
CA ASP A 43 13.07 -26.00 7.90
C ASP A 43 11.79 -25.37 7.35
N THR A 44 11.70 -25.37 6.03
CA THR A 44 10.59 -24.76 5.29
C THR A 44 9.27 -25.48 5.54
N THR A 45 9.31 -26.79 5.86
CA THR A 45 8.12 -27.57 6.17
C THR A 45 7.53 -27.12 7.50
N ALA A 46 8.35 -27.10 8.56
CA ALA A 46 7.89 -26.65 9.87
C ALA A 46 7.42 -25.19 9.85
N ALA A 47 8.09 -24.31 9.11
CA ALA A 47 7.66 -22.92 8.96
C ALA A 47 6.31 -22.82 8.23
N ALA A 48 6.13 -23.58 7.12
CA ALA A 48 4.86 -23.62 6.39
C ALA A 48 3.72 -24.20 7.24
N GLU A 49 3.99 -25.21 8.09
CA GLU A 49 3.01 -25.77 9.01
C GLU A 49 2.57 -24.75 10.07
N ARG A 50 3.50 -23.94 10.61
CA ARG A 50 3.14 -22.87 11.56
C ARG A 50 2.30 -21.77 10.86
N LEU A 51 2.64 -21.38 9.65
CA LEU A 51 1.78 -20.46 8.89
C LEU A 51 0.39 -21.10 8.64
N ALA A 52 0.34 -22.33 8.17
CA ALA A 52 -0.91 -23.05 7.95
C ALA A 52 -1.78 -23.14 9.24
N GLY A 53 -1.15 -23.34 10.39
CA GLY A 53 -1.80 -23.27 11.70
C GLY A 53 -2.37 -21.88 12.00
N ALA A 54 -1.64 -20.82 11.69
CA ALA A 54 -2.06 -19.42 11.88
C ALA A 54 -3.28 -19.06 11.02
N LEU A 55 -3.37 -19.60 9.80
CA LEU A 55 -4.49 -19.33 8.88
C LEU A 55 -5.82 -19.97 9.31
N ARG A 56 -5.80 -20.88 10.29
CA ARG A 56 -7.03 -21.51 10.83
C ARG A 56 -7.80 -20.56 11.74
N PHE A 57 -7.18 -19.53 12.28
CA PHE A 57 -7.81 -18.55 13.14
C PHE A 57 -8.57 -17.50 12.33
N ARG A 58 -9.87 -17.37 12.64
CA ARG A 58 -10.77 -16.43 11.96
C ARG A 58 -10.74 -15.06 12.66
N THR A 59 -9.59 -14.42 12.67
CA THR A 59 -9.40 -13.07 13.21
C THR A 59 -9.97 -12.02 12.26
N ILE A 60 -11.28 -12.07 12.01
CA ILE A 60 -11.94 -11.25 11.00
C ILE A 60 -12.25 -9.86 11.55
N SER A 61 -11.84 -8.83 10.81
CA SER A 61 -12.25 -7.45 11.03
C SER A 61 -13.61 -7.19 10.37
N ASN A 62 -14.63 -6.94 11.18
CA ASN A 62 -15.96 -6.58 10.72
C ASN A 62 -16.24 -5.09 10.99
N GLN A 63 -16.90 -4.40 10.04
CA GLN A 63 -17.36 -3.04 10.24
C GLN A 63 -18.38 -2.95 11.39
N ASP A 64 -19.23 -3.96 11.51
CA ASP A 64 -20.12 -4.15 12.65
C ASP A 64 -19.33 -4.69 13.84
N SER A 65 -19.06 -3.83 14.81
CA SER A 65 -18.30 -4.17 16.00
C SER A 65 -18.95 -5.27 16.88
N THR A 66 -20.24 -5.54 16.71
CA THR A 66 -20.94 -6.62 17.43
C THR A 66 -20.52 -8.00 16.93
N GLN A 67 -19.94 -8.08 15.74
CA GLN A 67 -19.43 -9.32 15.14
C GLN A 67 -17.95 -9.57 15.44
N PHE A 68 -17.31 -8.73 16.26
CA PHE A 68 -15.90 -8.91 16.63
C PHE A 68 -15.72 -10.11 17.58
N ASP A 69 -14.98 -11.12 17.14
CA ASP A 69 -14.70 -12.30 17.94
C ASP A 69 -13.40 -12.15 18.76
N ALA A 70 -13.54 -11.57 19.94
CA ALA A 70 -12.43 -11.38 20.87
C ALA A 70 -11.76 -12.70 21.31
N ALA A 71 -12.51 -13.80 21.35
CA ALA A 71 -11.96 -15.10 21.75
C ALA A 71 -11.03 -15.64 20.67
N GLU A 72 -11.35 -15.42 19.39
CA GLU A 72 -10.53 -15.85 18.27
C GLU A 72 -9.17 -15.14 18.26
N PHE A 73 -9.15 -13.82 18.51
CA PHE A 73 -7.89 -13.08 18.64
C PHE A 73 -7.04 -13.57 19.80
N ARG A 74 -7.64 -13.86 20.96
CA ARG A 74 -6.89 -14.42 22.11
C ARG A 74 -6.33 -15.80 21.79
N ARG A 75 -7.09 -16.69 21.16
CA ARG A 75 -6.63 -18.02 20.72
C ARG A 75 -5.48 -17.92 19.73
N PHE A 76 -5.56 -16.97 18.79
CA PHE A 76 -4.47 -16.72 17.87
C PHE A 76 -3.20 -16.25 18.61
N GLN A 77 -3.34 -15.33 19.56
CA GLN A 77 -2.20 -14.85 20.37
C GLN A 77 -1.58 -15.95 21.25
N ASP A 78 -2.39 -16.87 21.76
CA ASP A 78 -1.90 -18.05 22.46
C ASP A 78 -1.17 -19.01 21.51
N TYR A 79 -1.67 -19.16 20.29
CA TYR A 79 -0.98 -19.92 19.24
C TYR A 79 0.40 -19.31 18.91
N LEU A 80 0.50 -18.00 18.78
CA LEU A 80 1.79 -17.33 18.57
C LEU A 80 2.75 -17.60 19.73
N ARG A 81 2.28 -17.53 20.96
CA ARG A 81 3.10 -17.79 22.16
C ARG A 81 3.65 -19.21 22.19
N THR A 82 2.85 -20.20 21.80
CA THR A 82 3.28 -21.61 21.78
C THR A 82 4.18 -21.93 20.59
N SER A 83 3.99 -21.25 19.45
CA SER A 83 4.78 -21.44 18.23
C SER A 83 6.17 -20.81 18.30
N PHE A 84 6.34 -19.72 19.08
CA PHE A 84 7.58 -18.95 19.18
C PHE A 84 8.05 -18.75 20.62
N PRO A 85 8.39 -19.84 21.33
CA PRO A 85 8.68 -19.79 22.77
C PRO A 85 9.94 -19.00 23.14
N ARG A 86 10.98 -19.02 22.30
CA ARG A 86 12.25 -18.32 22.57
C ARG A 86 12.07 -16.81 22.45
N LEU A 87 11.35 -16.36 21.41
CA LEU A 87 10.96 -14.97 21.23
C LEU A 87 10.18 -14.48 22.46
N HIS A 88 9.15 -15.22 22.87
CA HIS A 88 8.33 -14.81 24.01
C HIS A 88 9.04 -14.87 25.36
N ALA A 89 10.08 -15.68 25.48
CA ALA A 89 10.96 -15.67 26.66
C ALA A 89 11.94 -14.50 26.68
N ARG A 90 12.28 -13.93 25.51
CA ARG A 90 13.33 -12.91 25.38
C ARG A 90 12.80 -11.49 25.25
N LEU A 91 11.69 -11.29 24.53
CA LEU A 91 11.14 -9.98 24.23
C LEU A 91 10.10 -9.56 25.26
N GLY A 92 10.10 -8.27 25.60
CA GLY A 92 8.95 -7.67 26.29
C GLY A 92 7.72 -7.69 25.38
N ARG A 93 6.55 -7.98 25.93
CA ARG A 93 5.27 -8.00 25.18
C ARG A 93 4.22 -7.19 25.91
N GLU A 94 3.57 -6.29 25.16
CA GLU A 94 2.42 -5.51 25.61
C GLU A 94 1.22 -5.70 24.69
N ILE A 95 0.01 -5.54 25.23
CA ILE A 95 -1.23 -5.45 24.45
C ILE A 95 -1.65 -3.99 24.39
N THR A 96 -1.84 -3.47 23.18
CA THR A 96 -2.30 -2.12 22.92
C THR A 96 -3.67 -2.13 22.26
N GLY A 97 -4.50 -1.14 22.53
CA GLY A 97 -5.82 -1.03 21.90
C GLY A 97 -6.76 -2.22 22.14
N GLY A 98 -6.45 -3.06 23.14
CA GLY A 98 -7.21 -4.25 23.51
C GLY A 98 -6.69 -5.57 22.92
N PHE A 99 -6.23 -5.60 21.66
CA PHE A 99 -5.82 -6.83 20.97
C PHE A 99 -4.58 -6.69 20.09
N SER A 100 -4.08 -5.49 19.84
CA SER A 100 -2.80 -5.31 19.11
C SER A 100 -1.63 -5.68 20.00
N LEU A 101 -0.59 -6.25 19.39
CA LEU A 101 0.61 -6.70 20.08
C LEU A 101 1.75 -5.73 19.80
N LEU A 102 2.45 -5.34 20.86
CA LEU A 102 3.73 -4.63 20.77
C LEU A 102 4.80 -5.45 21.48
N TYR A 103 5.83 -5.85 20.73
CA TYR A 103 7.00 -6.51 21.29
C TYR A 103 8.18 -5.55 21.30
N GLU A 104 9.03 -5.65 22.33
CA GLU A 104 10.28 -4.91 22.46
C GLU A 104 11.45 -5.88 22.57
N TRP A 105 12.33 -5.87 21.58
CA TRP A 105 13.64 -6.53 21.67
C TRP A 105 14.70 -5.47 21.95
N ARG A 106 15.05 -5.33 23.24
CA ARG A 106 15.98 -4.29 23.69
C ARG A 106 17.36 -4.46 23.11
N GLY A 107 17.87 -3.39 22.53
CA GLY A 107 19.26 -3.25 22.09
C GLY A 107 20.19 -2.89 23.24
N SER A 108 21.46 -3.15 23.04
CA SER A 108 22.52 -2.82 24.02
C SER A 108 22.92 -1.34 24.01
N ASP A 109 22.63 -0.60 22.92
CA ASP A 109 22.97 0.80 22.72
C ASP A 109 21.70 1.65 22.68
N THR A 110 21.42 2.31 23.80
CA THR A 110 20.23 3.16 23.96
C THR A 110 20.34 4.52 23.26
N THR A 111 21.48 4.85 22.67
CA THR A 111 21.67 6.08 21.90
C THR A 111 21.15 5.93 20.46
N LEU A 112 21.04 4.69 19.98
CA LEU A 112 20.50 4.38 18.67
C LEU A 112 18.96 4.44 18.71
N LYS A 113 18.36 5.19 17.79
CA LYS A 113 16.91 5.20 17.63
C LYS A 113 16.40 3.79 17.26
N PRO A 114 15.35 3.28 17.91
CA PRO A 114 14.79 1.98 17.59
C PRO A 114 14.16 1.94 16.19
N ILE A 115 14.07 0.74 15.62
CA ILE A 115 13.27 0.48 14.42
C ILE A 115 11.93 -0.17 14.80
N LEU A 116 10.94 -0.01 13.93
CA LEU A 116 9.63 -0.65 14.06
C LEU A 116 9.36 -1.50 12.82
N LEU A 117 9.10 -2.79 13.02
CA LEU A 117 8.67 -3.72 11.99
C LEU A 117 7.22 -4.10 12.26
N MET A 118 6.38 -4.06 11.23
CA MET A 118 4.93 -4.17 11.38
C MET A 118 4.33 -5.28 10.52
N ALA A 119 3.17 -5.71 10.92
CA ALA A 119 2.23 -6.59 10.22
C ALA A 119 0.89 -6.52 10.96
N HIS A 120 -0.16 -7.18 10.44
CA HIS A 120 -1.44 -7.22 11.16
C HIS A 120 -1.98 -8.63 11.37
N GLN A 121 -2.84 -8.77 12.40
CA GLN A 121 -3.41 -10.04 12.85
C GLN A 121 -4.75 -10.34 12.16
N ASP A 122 -5.48 -9.28 11.85
CA ASP A 122 -6.83 -9.37 11.30
C ASP A 122 -6.82 -9.71 9.80
N VAL A 123 -7.97 -10.09 9.31
CA VAL A 123 -8.20 -10.43 7.90
C VAL A 123 -9.59 -9.95 7.49
N VAL A 124 -9.77 -9.64 6.21
CA VAL A 124 -11.11 -9.37 5.66
C VAL A 124 -12.00 -10.61 5.71
N PRO A 125 -13.33 -10.44 5.83
CA PRO A 125 -14.27 -11.56 5.75
C PRO A 125 -14.22 -12.24 4.38
N VAL A 126 -14.61 -13.51 4.35
CA VAL A 126 -14.95 -14.20 3.10
C VAL A 126 -16.39 -13.86 2.76
N GLU A 127 -16.65 -13.50 1.52
CA GLU A 127 -18.00 -13.18 1.06
C GLU A 127 -18.93 -14.38 1.28
N PRO A 128 -20.09 -14.20 1.93
CA PRO A 128 -21.03 -15.29 2.21
C PRO A 128 -21.43 -16.08 0.94
N GLY A 129 -21.33 -17.40 1.02
CA GLY A 129 -21.64 -18.31 -0.10
C GLY A 129 -20.49 -18.48 -1.10
N MET A 130 -19.37 -17.79 -0.92
CA MET A 130 -18.21 -17.92 -1.82
C MET A 130 -17.19 -18.95 -1.33
N GLU A 131 -17.32 -19.50 -0.12
CA GLU A 131 -16.38 -20.51 0.42
C GLU A 131 -16.27 -21.74 -0.49
N SER A 132 -17.36 -22.16 -1.11
CA SER A 132 -17.39 -23.32 -2.02
C SER A 132 -16.65 -23.11 -3.34
N ARG A 133 -16.31 -21.85 -3.65
CA ARG A 133 -15.54 -21.47 -4.87
C ARG A 133 -14.03 -21.49 -4.64
N TRP A 134 -13.60 -21.60 -3.38
CA TRP A 134 -12.19 -21.73 -3.08
C TRP A 134 -11.70 -23.14 -3.44
N THR A 135 -10.50 -23.22 -4.05
CA THR A 135 -9.82 -24.49 -4.32
C THR A 135 -9.52 -25.25 -3.03
N GLU A 136 -9.05 -24.53 -2.02
CA GLU A 136 -8.87 -25.06 -0.65
C GLU A 136 -9.65 -24.17 0.30
N PRO A 137 -10.36 -24.70 1.32
CA PRO A 137 -11.18 -23.89 2.20
C PRO A 137 -10.40 -22.75 2.89
N PRO A 138 -10.96 -21.52 2.94
CA PRO A 138 -10.21 -20.30 3.29
C PRO A 138 -9.58 -20.29 4.68
N PHE A 139 -10.11 -21.08 5.63
CA PHE A 139 -9.60 -21.20 6.99
C PHE A 139 -9.16 -22.62 7.35
N ALA A 140 -8.87 -23.46 6.37
CA ALA A 140 -8.36 -24.80 6.63
C ALA A 140 -6.83 -24.83 6.83
N GLY A 141 -6.12 -23.81 6.38
CA GLY A 141 -4.65 -23.78 6.42
C GLY A 141 -4.06 -25.00 5.69
N ARG A 142 -4.44 -25.23 4.44
CA ARG A 142 -3.95 -26.37 3.66
C ARG A 142 -2.59 -26.06 3.07
N ILE A 143 -1.71 -27.07 3.06
CA ILE A 143 -0.47 -27.05 2.30
C ILE A 143 -0.67 -27.99 1.13
N SER A 144 -0.70 -27.43 -0.07
CA SER A 144 -0.98 -28.19 -1.30
C SER A 144 -0.30 -27.53 -2.51
N GLY A 145 0.24 -28.32 -3.43
CA GLY A 145 0.85 -27.83 -4.67
C GLY A 145 2.04 -26.87 -4.47
N GLY A 146 2.74 -26.94 -3.33
CA GLY A 146 3.84 -26.03 -2.99
C GLY A 146 3.39 -24.66 -2.45
N PHE A 147 2.11 -24.53 -2.06
CA PHE A 147 1.53 -23.33 -1.48
C PHE A 147 0.92 -23.59 -0.11
N VAL A 148 0.91 -22.59 0.73
CA VAL A 148 0.07 -22.50 1.94
C VAL A 148 -1.16 -21.69 1.57
N TRP A 149 -2.34 -22.28 1.67
CA TRP A 149 -3.61 -21.71 1.26
C TRP A 149 -4.41 -21.23 2.44
N GLY A 150 -5.01 -20.06 2.29
CA GLY A 150 -5.97 -19.54 3.25
C GLY A 150 -6.05 -18.02 3.25
N ARG A 151 -7.15 -17.49 3.77
CA ARG A 151 -7.34 -16.07 4.03
C ARG A 151 -6.27 -15.57 5.01
N GLY A 152 -5.57 -14.49 4.67
CA GLY A 152 -4.45 -13.97 5.43
C GLY A 152 -3.09 -14.54 5.04
N ALA A 153 -3.02 -15.44 4.05
CA ALA A 153 -1.74 -16.00 3.59
C ALA A 153 -0.85 -14.93 2.94
N MET A 154 -1.44 -13.97 2.24
CA MET A 154 -0.77 -12.84 1.62
C MET A 154 -0.96 -11.57 2.44
N ASP A 155 -2.13 -11.40 3.06
CA ASP A 155 -2.59 -10.17 3.71
C ASP A 155 -3.24 -10.48 5.07
N ASP A 156 -2.52 -10.46 6.23
CA ASP A 156 -1.07 -10.19 6.35
C ASP A 156 -0.38 -11.19 7.31
N LYS A 157 -1.09 -12.29 7.70
CA LYS A 157 -0.50 -13.31 8.57
C LYS A 157 0.77 -13.95 7.99
N GLY A 158 0.91 -13.94 6.66
CA GLY A 158 2.14 -14.38 6.00
C GLY A 158 3.36 -13.58 6.45
N ASN A 159 3.29 -12.25 6.43
CA ASN A 159 4.38 -11.38 6.91
C ASN A 159 4.52 -11.44 8.44
N LEU A 160 3.41 -11.44 9.18
CA LEU A 160 3.42 -11.57 10.64
C LEU A 160 4.18 -12.82 11.09
N MET A 161 3.84 -13.97 10.53
CA MET A 161 4.47 -15.24 10.87
C MET A 161 5.94 -15.28 10.41
N ALA A 162 6.25 -14.74 9.21
CA ALA A 162 7.63 -14.68 8.73
C ALA A 162 8.52 -13.80 9.60
N LEU A 163 8.00 -12.69 10.10
CA LEU A 163 8.73 -11.82 11.03
C LEU A 163 8.99 -12.51 12.37
N LEU A 164 7.99 -13.22 12.91
CA LEU A 164 8.17 -14.01 14.14
C LEU A 164 9.15 -15.17 13.96
N GLU A 165 9.11 -15.89 12.82
CA GLU A 165 10.11 -16.92 12.44
C GLU A 165 11.54 -16.36 12.43
N ALA A 166 11.69 -15.17 11.83
CA ALA A 166 13.00 -14.52 11.74
C ALA A 166 13.56 -14.18 13.13
N VAL A 167 12.73 -13.60 14.00
CA VAL A 167 13.13 -13.23 15.37
C VAL A 167 13.37 -14.46 16.24
N GLU A 168 12.48 -15.47 16.20
CA GLU A 168 12.63 -16.75 16.93
C GLU A 168 13.98 -17.40 16.60
N ARG A 169 14.34 -17.39 15.32
CA ARG A 169 15.61 -17.93 14.83
C ARG A 169 16.80 -17.14 15.32
N LEU A 170 16.76 -15.81 15.22
CA LEU A 170 17.85 -14.94 15.66
C LEU A 170 18.06 -15.06 17.17
N VAL A 171 16.98 -15.05 17.96
CA VAL A 171 17.04 -15.26 19.42
C VAL A 171 17.59 -16.63 19.75
N GLY A 172 17.12 -17.68 19.05
CA GLY A 172 17.60 -19.06 19.22
C GLY A 172 19.08 -19.24 18.87
N GLY A 173 19.62 -18.42 17.98
CA GLY A 173 21.04 -18.33 17.64
C GLY A 173 21.88 -17.47 18.60
N GLY A 174 21.29 -16.96 19.69
CA GLY A 174 21.99 -16.12 20.67
C GLY A 174 22.24 -14.67 20.20
N ALA A 175 21.53 -14.21 19.17
CA ALA A 175 21.68 -12.85 18.66
C ALA A 175 21.25 -11.81 19.73
N ALA A 176 22.04 -10.73 19.86
CA ALA A 176 21.76 -9.62 20.74
C ALA A 176 21.93 -8.30 19.95
N PRO A 177 20.83 -7.61 19.62
CA PRO A 177 20.90 -6.42 18.80
C PRO A 177 21.57 -5.27 19.57
N ARG A 178 22.27 -4.39 18.82
CA ARG A 178 22.74 -3.12 19.35
C ARG A 178 21.58 -2.13 19.44
N ARG A 179 20.76 -2.05 18.42
CA ARG A 179 19.59 -1.17 18.29
C ARG A 179 18.35 -1.89 18.80
N THR A 180 17.50 -1.21 19.57
CA THR A 180 16.19 -1.74 19.97
C THR A 180 15.29 -1.94 18.74
N ILE A 181 14.55 -3.06 18.73
CA ILE A 181 13.60 -3.42 17.68
C ILE A 181 12.22 -3.53 18.31
N TYR A 182 11.28 -2.77 17.80
CA TYR A 182 9.87 -2.97 18.09
C TYR A 182 9.22 -3.82 16.99
N LEU A 183 8.31 -4.73 17.38
CA LEU A 183 7.42 -5.43 16.48
C LEU A 183 5.99 -5.02 16.84
N ALA A 184 5.21 -4.53 15.90
CA ALA A 184 3.82 -4.15 16.14
C ALA A 184 2.88 -4.93 15.22
N PHE A 185 1.86 -5.57 15.81
CA PHE A 185 0.87 -6.33 15.06
C PHE A 185 -0.52 -5.78 15.35
N GLY A 186 -1.07 -5.03 14.39
CA GLY A 186 -2.41 -4.46 14.43
C GLY A 186 -3.51 -5.54 14.51
N HIS A 187 -4.70 -5.16 14.99
CA HIS A 187 -5.86 -6.06 15.04
C HIS A 187 -7.08 -5.51 14.29
N ASP A 188 -6.96 -4.35 13.67
CA ASP A 188 -8.01 -3.65 12.95
C ASP A 188 -7.46 -2.87 11.74
N GLU A 189 -6.37 -3.36 11.13
CA GLU A 189 -5.76 -2.73 9.94
C GLU A 189 -6.79 -2.59 8.83
N GLU A 190 -7.53 -3.65 8.54
CA GLU A 190 -8.57 -3.75 7.51
C GLU A 190 -9.75 -2.77 7.73
N LEU A 191 -9.80 -2.15 8.90
CA LEU A 191 -10.74 -1.09 9.27
C LEU A 191 -10.04 0.27 9.47
N GLY A 192 -8.76 0.37 9.08
CA GLY A 192 -7.94 1.58 9.11
C GLY A 192 -7.11 1.81 10.36
N GLY A 193 -6.96 0.81 11.26
CA GLY A 193 -5.99 0.76 12.36
C GLY A 193 -6.22 1.74 13.51
N THR A 194 -7.42 2.31 13.63
CA THR A 194 -7.68 3.39 14.60
C THR A 194 -7.71 2.92 16.05
N ARG A 195 -8.07 1.66 16.27
CA ARG A 195 -8.15 1.03 17.61
C ARG A 195 -6.86 0.30 17.98
N GLY A 196 -6.08 -0.14 16.97
CA GLY A 196 -4.83 -0.89 17.11
C GLY A 196 -3.59 -0.05 16.91
N ALA A 197 -3.17 0.11 15.67
CA ALA A 197 -1.92 0.78 15.29
C ALA A 197 -1.86 2.24 15.76
N ALA A 198 -2.96 3.00 15.64
CA ALA A 198 -3.02 4.37 16.16
C ALA A 198 -2.80 4.43 17.68
N ARG A 199 -3.29 3.45 18.44
CA ARG A 199 -3.07 3.37 19.90
C ARG A 199 -1.62 3.00 20.22
N THR A 200 -1.03 2.10 19.43
CA THR A 200 0.39 1.75 19.55
C THR A 200 1.29 2.95 19.24
N ALA A 201 0.99 3.70 18.19
CA ALA A 201 1.71 4.92 17.85
C ALA A 201 1.60 5.98 18.96
N ALA A 202 0.39 6.19 19.50
CA ALA A 202 0.18 7.10 20.62
C ALA A 202 0.93 6.68 21.89
N LEU A 203 1.01 5.37 22.18
CA LEU A 203 1.79 4.83 23.30
C LEU A 203 3.28 5.14 23.14
N LEU A 204 3.86 4.86 21.95
CA LEU A 204 5.26 5.14 21.67
C LEU A 204 5.55 6.64 21.71
N ALA A 205 4.66 7.49 21.17
CA ALA A 205 4.76 8.95 21.27
C ALA A 205 4.73 9.42 22.73
N GLY A 206 3.83 8.89 23.55
CA GLY A 206 3.75 9.19 24.99
C GLY A 206 5.00 8.77 25.78
N ARG A 207 5.75 7.80 25.27
CA ARG A 207 7.08 7.38 25.78
C ARG A 207 8.24 8.17 25.18
N HIS A 208 7.95 9.19 24.36
CA HIS A 208 8.94 10.00 23.64
C HIS A 208 9.86 9.16 22.74
N VAL A 209 9.40 8.03 22.23
CA VAL A 209 10.15 7.20 21.30
C VAL A 209 10.23 7.91 19.94
N GLN A 210 11.43 8.12 19.45
CA GLN A 210 11.72 8.53 18.08
C GLN A 210 12.27 7.31 17.33
N LEU A 211 11.61 6.94 16.24
CA LEU A 211 12.02 5.79 15.44
C LEU A 211 13.07 6.18 14.39
N GLU A 212 13.97 5.28 14.08
CA GLU A 212 14.87 5.41 12.93
C GLU A 212 14.06 5.28 11.65
N TYR A 213 13.37 4.15 11.51
CA TYR A 213 12.41 3.92 10.45
C TYR A 213 11.29 2.97 10.89
N VAL A 214 10.22 2.97 10.11
CA VAL A 214 9.13 2.00 10.17
C VAL A 214 9.13 1.19 8.88
N LEU A 215 8.99 -0.12 8.98
CA LEU A 215 8.72 -1.00 7.85
C LEU A 215 7.43 -1.78 8.10
N ASP A 216 6.51 -1.63 7.17
CA ASP A 216 5.22 -2.30 7.16
C ASP A 216 5.07 -3.13 5.88
N GLU A 217 3.95 -3.81 5.74
CA GLU A 217 3.51 -4.52 4.54
C GLU A 217 3.24 -3.59 3.34
N GLY A 218 2.66 -4.12 2.26
CA GLY A 218 2.21 -3.35 1.09
C GLY A 218 3.25 -3.19 -0.01
N GLY A 219 4.40 -3.89 0.08
CA GLY A 219 5.37 -4.06 -0.99
C GLY A 219 5.53 -5.52 -1.40
N ALA A 220 6.00 -5.76 -2.63
CA ALA A 220 6.21 -7.10 -3.16
C ALA A 220 7.25 -7.09 -4.30
N ILE A 221 7.74 -8.25 -4.66
CA ILE A 221 8.47 -8.45 -5.92
C ILE A 221 7.45 -8.74 -7.02
N THR A 222 7.34 -7.84 -7.98
CA THR A 222 6.40 -7.97 -9.09
C THR A 222 7.08 -8.56 -10.32
N THR A 223 6.38 -9.44 -11.03
CA THR A 223 6.84 -10.03 -12.30
C THR A 223 5.81 -9.77 -13.39
N GLY A 224 6.25 -9.23 -14.54
CA GLY A 224 5.36 -8.97 -15.67
C GLY A 224 4.33 -7.83 -15.48
N LEU A 225 4.35 -7.12 -14.35
CA LEU A 225 3.40 -6.03 -14.05
C LEU A 225 3.88 -4.66 -14.53
N ILE A 226 5.19 -4.46 -14.63
CA ILE A 226 5.75 -3.17 -15.02
C ILE A 226 6.22 -3.23 -16.46
N ALA A 227 5.47 -2.59 -17.35
CA ALA A 227 5.73 -2.60 -18.78
C ALA A 227 7.12 -2.03 -19.11
N GLY A 228 7.94 -2.83 -19.81
CA GLY A 228 9.29 -2.43 -20.28
C GLY A 228 10.42 -2.75 -19.32
N VAL A 229 10.14 -3.43 -18.22
CA VAL A 229 11.16 -4.03 -17.36
C VAL A 229 10.95 -5.54 -17.38
N THR A 230 11.98 -6.28 -17.78
CA THR A 230 11.94 -7.74 -17.86
C THR A 230 12.41 -8.42 -16.57
N ALA A 231 13.25 -7.74 -15.81
CA ALA A 231 13.68 -8.20 -14.49
C ALA A 231 12.52 -8.15 -13.49
N PRO A 232 12.52 -9.00 -12.44
CA PRO A 232 11.65 -8.82 -11.29
C PRO A 232 11.83 -7.44 -10.66
N VAL A 233 10.74 -6.79 -10.26
CA VAL A 233 10.78 -5.45 -9.66
C VAL A 233 10.20 -5.49 -8.25
N ALA A 234 11.02 -5.21 -7.25
CA ALA A 234 10.55 -5.00 -5.89
C ALA A 234 10.04 -3.56 -5.73
N VAL A 235 8.77 -3.42 -5.41
CA VAL A 235 8.15 -2.13 -5.11
C VAL A 235 8.24 -1.86 -3.61
N VAL A 236 8.83 -0.71 -3.25
CA VAL A 236 8.93 -0.22 -1.87
C VAL A 236 8.05 1.01 -1.72
N GLY A 237 6.94 0.88 -1.01
CA GLY A 237 6.04 1.98 -0.73
C GLY A 237 6.72 3.06 0.09
N ILE A 238 6.74 4.29 -0.44
CA ILE A 238 7.30 5.46 0.25
C ILE A 238 6.22 6.49 0.61
N ALA A 239 5.01 6.27 0.16
CA ALA A 239 3.83 7.07 0.49
C ALA A 239 2.57 6.27 0.23
N GLU A 240 1.48 6.68 0.88
CA GLU A 240 0.12 6.14 0.67
C GLU A 240 -0.83 7.24 0.25
N LYS A 241 -1.85 6.85 -0.52
CA LYS A 241 -2.96 7.76 -0.84
C LYS A 241 -3.84 7.98 0.38
N GLY A 242 -4.35 9.22 0.49
CA GLY A 242 -5.42 9.53 1.42
C GLY A 242 -6.77 9.00 0.95
N TYR A 243 -7.78 9.19 1.77
CA TYR A 243 -9.15 8.73 1.52
C TYR A 243 -10.16 9.79 1.94
N VAL A 244 -11.15 10.05 1.10
CA VAL A 244 -12.36 10.78 1.49
C VAL A 244 -13.54 10.33 0.65
N SER A 245 -14.69 10.15 1.27
CA SER A 245 -15.98 10.04 0.59
C SER A 245 -16.73 11.36 0.73
N LEU A 246 -17.20 11.89 -0.39
CA LEU A 246 -18.08 13.04 -0.42
C LEU A 246 -19.51 12.58 -0.66
N GLU A 247 -20.43 13.13 0.13
CA GLU A 247 -21.86 13.00 -0.10
C GLU A 247 -22.36 14.18 -0.90
N LEU A 248 -23.06 13.89 -1.98
CA LEU A 248 -23.80 14.85 -2.79
C LEU A 248 -25.27 14.66 -2.52
N THR A 249 -26.00 15.72 -2.15
CA THR A 249 -27.44 15.67 -1.92
C THR A 249 -28.12 16.77 -2.70
N ALA A 250 -29.08 16.38 -3.54
CA ALA A 250 -29.94 17.30 -4.29
C ALA A 250 -31.35 17.31 -3.69
N HIS A 251 -31.94 18.49 -3.59
CA HIS A 251 -33.30 18.69 -3.11
C HIS A 251 -34.15 19.35 -4.19
N ALA A 252 -35.36 18.87 -4.39
CA ALA A 252 -36.37 19.43 -5.31
C ALA A 252 -37.78 19.22 -4.79
N ALA A 253 -38.77 19.84 -5.43
CA ALA A 253 -40.14 19.52 -5.16
C ALA A 253 -40.47 18.09 -5.60
N GLY A 254 -40.92 17.26 -4.67
CA GLY A 254 -41.48 15.94 -4.97
C GLY A 254 -42.89 16.08 -5.57
N GLY A 255 -43.43 14.97 -6.11
CA GLY A 255 -44.78 14.99 -6.62
C GLY A 255 -45.08 13.92 -7.68
N HIS A 256 -46.14 14.12 -8.42
CA HIS A 256 -46.58 13.21 -9.46
C HIS A 256 -45.72 13.37 -10.73
N SER A 257 -45.23 12.27 -11.30
CA SER A 257 -44.28 12.29 -12.42
C SER A 257 -44.86 12.85 -13.74
N SER A 258 -46.20 12.98 -13.85
CA SER A 258 -46.83 13.57 -15.04
C SER A 258 -46.75 15.10 -15.13
N MET A 259 -46.35 15.76 -14.03
CA MET A 259 -46.18 17.24 -13.94
C MET A 259 -44.80 17.56 -13.30
N PRO A 260 -43.70 17.20 -13.99
CA PRO A 260 -42.39 17.38 -13.43
C PRO A 260 -41.99 18.87 -13.37
N PRO A 261 -41.28 19.32 -12.32
CA PRO A 261 -40.64 20.63 -12.32
C PRO A 261 -39.51 20.68 -13.38
N ALA A 262 -39.01 21.86 -13.70
CA ALA A 262 -37.92 22.04 -14.67
C ALA A 262 -36.68 21.23 -14.30
N HIS A 263 -36.42 21.06 -12.99
CA HIS A 263 -35.31 20.27 -12.46
C HIS A 263 -35.81 19.35 -11.35
N THR A 264 -35.58 18.05 -11.48
CA THR A 264 -35.87 17.06 -10.46
C THR A 264 -34.61 16.79 -9.62
N ALA A 265 -34.75 16.33 -8.38
CA ALA A 265 -33.62 15.98 -7.54
C ALA A 265 -32.71 14.93 -8.22
N VAL A 266 -33.31 13.92 -8.88
CA VAL A 266 -32.55 12.90 -9.64
C VAL A 266 -31.79 13.53 -10.79
N GLY A 267 -32.42 14.41 -11.58
CA GLY A 267 -31.77 15.05 -12.74
C GLY A 267 -30.58 15.93 -12.34
N MET A 268 -30.74 16.75 -11.28
CA MET A 268 -29.67 17.62 -10.75
C MET A 268 -28.50 16.78 -10.21
N LEU A 269 -28.78 15.74 -9.42
CA LEU A 269 -27.74 14.87 -8.86
C LEU A 269 -26.98 14.11 -9.95
N SER A 270 -27.70 13.56 -10.95
CA SER A 270 -27.10 12.85 -12.08
C SER A 270 -26.15 13.76 -12.87
N ALA A 271 -26.56 15.01 -13.13
CA ALA A 271 -25.72 16.01 -13.79
C ALA A 271 -24.48 16.37 -12.96
N ALA A 272 -24.62 16.48 -11.63
CA ALA A 272 -23.49 16.76 -10.73
C ALA A 272 -22.47 15.61 -10.74
N VAL A 273 -22.91 14.35 -10.64
CA VAL A 273 -22.04 13.18 -10.70
C VAL A 273 -21.34 13.07 -12.06
N ALA A 274 -22.07 13.25 -13.16
CA ALA A 274 -21.49 13.23 -14.51
C ALA A 274 -20.43 14.33 -14.70
N ARG A 275 -20.66 15.54 -14.16
CA ARG A 275 -19.64 16.61 -14.17
C ARG A 275 -18.38 16.22 -13.42
N LEU A 276 -18.48 15.57 -12.25
CA LEU A 276 -17.32 15.10 -11.49
C LEU A 276 -16.53 14.02 -12.25
N GLU A 277 -17.20 13.08 -12.91
CA GLU A 277 -16.53 12.06 -13.71
C GLU A 277 -15.82 12.64 -14.96
N ALA A 278 -16.43 13.64 -15.58
CA ALA A 278 -15.86 14.31 -16.75
C ALA A 278 -14.68 15.25 -16.37
N ASN A 279 -14.70 15.83 -15.17
CA ASN A 279 -13.71 16.82 -14.71
C ASN A 279 -12.90 16.28 -13.52
N LYS A 280 -12.18 15.18 -13.75
CA LYS A 280 -11.31 14.57 -12.73
C LYS A 280 -10.17 15.50 -12.33
N MET A 281 -9.62 15.28 -11.13
CA MET A 281 -8.40 15.95 -10.66
C MET A 281 -7.24 15.77 -11.69
N PRO A 282 -6.35 16.77 -11.87
CA PRO A 282 -5.31 16.74 -12.90
C PRO A 282 -4.27 15.66 -12.65
N ARG A 283 -3.71 15.12 -13.74
CA ARG A 283 -2.57 14.19 -13.69
C ARG A 283 -1.28 14.93 -13.44
N ALA A 284 -0.46 14.44 -12.50
CA ALA A 284 0.88 14.96 -12.23
C ALA A 284 1.87 13.83 -11.93
N ILE A 285 3.08 13.91 -12.48
CA ILE A 285 4.21 13.07 -12.09
C ILE A 285 4.89 13.80 -10.92
N ARG A 286 4.65 13.36 -9.68
CA ARG A 286 5.19 13.99 -8.47
C ARG A 286 5.37 12.96 -7.34
N GLY A 287 6.11 13.34 -6.29
CA GLY A 287 6.30 12.53 -5.09
C GLY A 287 6.77 11.10 -5.40
N ALA A 288 6.09 10.11 -4.85
CA ALA A 288 6.46 8.70 -5.01
C ALA A 288 6.48 8.23 -6.47
N THR A 289 5.55 8.72 -7.31
CA THR A 289 5.53 8.38 -8.75
C THR A 289 6.74 8.95 -9.48
N ALA A 290 7.17 10.16 -9.18
CA ALA A 290 8.38 10.73 -9.75
C ALA A 290 9.62 9.92 -9.33
N ALA A 291 9.73 9.61 -8.03
CA ALA A 291 10.82 8.78 -7.50
C ALA A 291 10.84 7.39 -8.16
N MET A 292 9.67 6.76 -8.35
CA MET A 292 9.56 5.49 -9.07
C MET A 292 10.18 5.59 -10.48
N LEU A 293 9.79 6.59 -11.25
CA LEU A 293 10.29 6.76 -12.62
C LEU A 293 11.81 7.04 -12.64
N ASP A 294 12.34 7.71 -11.63
CA ASP A 294 13.77 7.96 -11.48
C ASP A 294 14.59 6.68 -11.20
N TYR A 295 14.00 5.71 -10.49
CA TYR A 295 14.65 4.45 -10.18
C TYR A 295 14.51 3.40 -11.27
N ILE A 296 13.34 3.35 -11.92
CA ILE A 296 13.04 2.32 -12.91
C ILE A 296 13.46 2.74 -14.33
N GLY A 297 13.46 4.03 -14.62
CA GLY A 297 13.75 4.56 -15.96
C GLY A 297 15.12 4.16 -16.50
N PRO A 298 16.22 4.21 -15.72
CA PRO A 298 17.52 3.73 -16.15
C PRO A 298 17.57 2.26 -16.53
N GLU A 299 16.69 1.43 -15.94
CA GLU A 299 16.60 -0.01 -16.15
C GLU A 299 15.75 -0.41 -17.37
N MET A 300 15.12 0.58 -18.01
CA MET A 300 14.29 0.38 -19.22
C MET A 300 15.09 0.41 -20.51
N PRO A 301 14.56 -0.14 -21.63
CA PRO A 301 15.13 -0.01 -22.95
C PRO A 301 15.38 1.46 -23.34
N TYR A 302 16.41 1.70 -24.16
CA TYR A 302 16.93 3.04 -24.45
C TYR A 302 15.85 4.05 -24.88
N SER A 303 14.89 3.65 -25.71
CA SER A 303 13.80 4.55 -26.16
C SER A 303 12.93 5.06 -25.01
N ARG A 304 12.58 4.19 -24.05
CA ARG A 304 11.82 4.58 -22.86
C ARG A 304 12.67 5.38 -21.89
N ARG A 305 13.92 4.97 -21.68
CA ARG A 305 14.91 5.71 -20.90
C ARG A 305 15.11 7.12 -21.44
N LEU A 306 15.18 7.29 -22.78
CA LEU A 306 15.28 8.60 -23.42
C LEU A 306 14.07 9.48 -23.08
N ALA A 307 12.85 8.93 -23.18
CA ALA A 307 11.65 9.68 -22.83
C ALA A 307 11.63 10.09 -21.36
N LEU A 308 11.96 9.15 -20.43
CA LEU A 308 11.95 9.39 -18.99
C LEU A 308 13.07 10.35 -18.55
N ALA A 309 14.25 10.30 -19.17
CA ALA A 309 15.33 11.25 -18.92
C ALA A 309 14.99 12.68 -19.39
N ASN A 310 14.03 12.80 -20.32
CA ASN A 310 13.65 14.06 -20.94
C ASN A 310 12.15 14.39 -20.71
N GLN A 311 11.67 14.23 -19.47
CA GLN A 311 10.26 14.47 -19.10
C GLN A 311 9.78 15.89 -19.44
N TRP A 312 10.69 16.88 -19.49
CA TRP A 312 10.38 18.26 -19.90
C TRP A 312 9.79 18.32 -21.31
N LEU A 313 10.19 17.43 -22.21
CA LEU A 313 9.69 17.32 -23.58
C LEU A 313 8.59 16.26 -23.71
N PHE A 314 8.82 15.08 -23.14
CA PHE A 314 7.95 13.91 -23.29
C PHE A 314 6.91 13.77 -22.18
N GLY A 315 6.87 14.68 -21.19
CA GLY A 315 5.95 14.61 -20.04
C GLY A 315 4.48 14.42 -20.40
N PRO A 316 3.91 15.13 -21.39
CA PRO A 316 2.53 14.88 -21.81
C PRO A 316 2.29 13.46 -22.32
N VAL A 317 3.23 12.92 -23.12
CA VAL A 317 3.14 11.57 -23.67
C VAL A 317 3.27 10.52 -22.56
N ILE A 318 4.21 10.73 -21.63
CA ILE A 318 4.41 9.84 -20.47
C ILE A 318 3.14 9.82 -19.62
N ARG A 319 2.58 10.97 -19.26
CA ARG A 319 1.32 11.04 -18.49
C ARG A 319 0.15 10.42 -19.24
N GLY A 320 0.06 10.60 -20.55
CA GLY A 320 -0.96 9.99 -21.39
C GLY A 320 -0.87 8.46 -21.40
N SER A 321 0.33 7.94 -21.70
CA SER A 321 0.60 6.50 -21.77
C SER A 321 0.45 5.81 -20.42
N PHE A 322 1.04 6.40 -19.37
CA PHE A 322 0.97 5.83 -18.02
C PHE A 322 -0.46 5.87 -17.46
N GLY A 323 -1.17 6.97 -17.66
CA GLY A 323 -2.56 7.13 -17.25
C GLY A 323 -3.60 6.45 -18.16
N ALA A 324 -3.19 5.65 -19.13
CA ALA A 324 -4.10 4.86 -19.96
C ALA A 324 -4.67 3.62 -19.24
N THR A 325 -3.99 3.16 -18.19
CA THR A 325 -4.46 2.06 -17.34
C THR A 325 -5.05 2.60 -16.04
N PRO A 326 -6.06 1.91 -15.43
CA PRO A 326 -6.62 2.34 -14.14
C PRO A 326 -5.57 2.47 -13.03
N SER A 327 -4.64 1.53 -12.92
CA SER A 327 -3.56 1.55 -11.93
C SER A 327 -2.59 2.71 -12.16
N GLY A 328 -2.19 2.95 -13.41
CA GLY A 328 -1.32 4.07 -13.76
C GLY A 328 -2.01 5.42 -13.56
N ASP A 329 -3.30 5.54 -13.90
CA ASP A 329 -4.07 6.77 -13.63
C ASP A 329 -4.17 7.06 -12.14
N ALA A 330 -4.36 6.02 -11.32
CA ALA A 330 -4.40 6.14 -9.86
C ALA A 330 -3.06 6.63 -9.26
N MET A 331 -1.94 6.34 -9.90
CA MET A 331 -0.63 6.84 -9.47
C MET A 331 -0.34 8.28 -9.89
N LEU A 332 -1.11 8.82 -10.85
CA LEU A 332 -0.89 10.16 -11.39
C LEU A 332 -1.84 11.21 -10.82
N ARG A 333 -2.97 10.83 -10.22
CA ARG A 333 -3.99 11.77 -9.75
C ARG A 333 -4.73 11.28 -8.51
N THR A 334 -5.38 12.20 -7.84
CA THR A 334 -6.49 11.90 -6.95
C THR A 334 -7.63 11.32 -7.78
N THR A 335 -8.05 10.09 -7.46
CA THR A 335 -9.07 9.36 -8.21
C THR A 335 -10.47 9.76 -7.75
N THR A 336 -11.43 9.68 -8.67
CA THR A 336 -12.86 9.97 -8.45
C THR A 336 -13.66 8.73 -8.80
N ALA A 337 -14.46 8.21 -7.85
CA ALA A 337 -15.25 6.99 -8.03
C ALA A 337 -16.63 7.16 -7.38
N PRO A 338 -17.72 7.40 -8.15
CA PRO A 338 -19.07 7.29 -7.63
C PRO A 338 -19.34 5.85 -7.20
N THR A 339 -19.82 5.66 -5.96
CA THR A 339 -20.00 4.33 -5.37
C THR A 339 -21.43 4.04 -4.95
N ILE A 340 -22.20 5.06 -4.60
CA ILE A 340 -23.59 4.93 -4.16
C ILE A 340 -24.42 5.98 -4.88
N PHE A 341 -25.61 5.59 -5.34
CA PHE A 341 -26.64 6.49 -5.89
C PHE A 341 -28.02 6.01 -5.43
N GLN A 342 -28.75 6.86 -4.71
CA GLN A 342 -30.04 6.51 -4.10
C GLN A 342 -31.04 7.62 -4.33
N ALA A 343 -32.19 7.28 -4.91
CA ALA A 343 -33.31 8.19 -5.08
C ALA A 343 -34.59 7.41 -5.43
N GLY A 344 -35.74 7.97 -5.05
CA GLY A 344 -37.07 7.44 -5.45
C GLY A 344 -37.46 6.15 -4.74
N VAL A 345 -38.77 5.90 -4.73
CA VAL A 345 -39.38 4.70 -4.13
C VAL A 345 -40.37 4.04 -5.08
N LYS A 346 -40.81 4.76 -6.11
CA LYS A 346 -41.77 4.31 -7.11
C LYS A 346 -41.60 5.08 -8.41
N ASP A 347 -41.85 4.41 -9.54
CA ASP A 347 -41.64 4.90 -10.91
C ASP A 347 -42.43 6.17 -11.28
N ASN A 348 -43.58 6.38 -10.68
CA ASN A 348 -44.45 7.53 -10.95
C ASN A 348 -44.48 8.59 -9.84
N VAL A 349 -43.50 8.55 -8.92
CA VAL A 349 -43.31 9.51 -7.80
C VAL A 349 -41.98 10.20 -7.94
N LEU A 350 -41.97 11.53 -8.05
CA LEU A 350 -40.73 12.33 -8.04
C LEU A 350 -40.23 12.42 -6.62
N PRO A 351 -39.01 11.98 -6.34
CA PRO A 351 -38.40 12.13 -5.01
C PRO A 351 -38.05 13.59 -4.72
N SER A 352 -38.26 14.02 -3.49
CA SER A 352 -37.82 15.33 -3.00
C SER A 352 -36.33 15.40 -2.71
N THR A 353 -35.67 14.25 -2.57
CA THR A 353 -34.25 14.15 -2.27
C THR A 353 -33.63 13.04 -3.09
N ALA A 354 -32.42 13.30 -3.61
CA ALA A 354 -31.53 12.32 -4.21
C ALA A 354 -30.16 12.44 -3.59
N ARG A 355 -29.47 11.30 -3.35
CA ARG A 355 -28.19 11.22 -2.66
C ARG A 355 -27.20 10.37 -3.47
N ALA A 356 -25.96 10.83 -3.57
CA ALA A 356 -24.85 10.03 -4.12
C ALA A 356 -23.62 10.10 -3.20
N VAL A 357 -22.83 9.06 -3.21
CA VAL A 357 -21.50 9.05 -2.58
C VAL A 357 -20.44 8.91 -3.64
N VAL A 358 -19.46 9.80 -3.60
CA VAL A 358 -18.30 9.79 -4.48
C VAL A 358 -17.04 9.61 -3.63
N ASN A 359 -16.34 8.52 -3.85
CA ASN A 359 -15.09 8.21 -3.16
C ASN A 359 -13.89 8.81 -3.91
N PHE A 360 -12.98 9.37 -3.15
CA PHE A 360 -11.70 9.88 -3.64
C PHE A 360 -10.54 9.21 -2.90
N ARG A 361 -9.52 8.80 -3.66
CA ARG A 361 -8.22 8.40 -3.13
C ARG A 361 -7.22 9.50 -3.43
N LEU A 362 -6.76 10.18 -2.40
CA LEU A 362 -5.99 11.42 -2.51
C LEU A 362 -4.53 11.14 -2.84
N LEU A 363 -4.01 11.82 -3.86
CA LEU A 363 -2.58 11.76 -4.20
C LEU A 363 -1.78 12.62 -3.20
N PRO A 364 -0.62 12.17 -2.68
CA PRO A 364 0.25 13.02 -1.87
C PRO A 364 0.50 14.41 -2.50
N GLY A 365 0.24 15.44 -1.69
CA GLY A 365 0.23 16.84 -2.11
C GLY A 365 -1.15 17.41 -2.43
N ASP A 366 -2.21 16.59 -2.51
CA ASP A 366 -3.59 17.02 -2.40
C ASP A 366 -4.06 16.85 -0.93
N SER A 367 -5.18 17.45 -0.56
CA SER A 367 -5.79 17.34 0.77
C SER A 367 -7.29 17.12 0.66
N VAL A 368 -7.92 16.70 1.75
CA VAL A 368 -9.37 16.59 1.85
C VAL A 368 -10.04 17.93 1.49
N ALA A 369 -9.48 19.04 1.95
CA ALA A 369 -9.98 20.38 1.63
C ALA A 369 -9.90 20.69 0.13
N THR A 370 -8.76 20.38 -0.53
CA THR A 370 -8.61 20.65 -1.97
C THR A 370 -9.54 19.79 -2.83
N VAL A 371 -9.83 18.55 -2.40
CA VAL A 371 -10.79 17.67 -3.08
C VAL A 371 -12.22 18.19 -2.92
N LEU A 372 -12.60 18.62 -1.71
CA LEU A 372 -13.91 19.20 -1.45
C LEU A 372 -14.15 20.47 -2.27
N ASP A 373 -13.15 21.35 -2.33
CA ASP A 373 -13.20 22.59 -3.13
C ASP A 373 -13.28 22.29 -4.64
N HIS A 374 -12.54 21.29 -5.12
CA HIS A 374 -12.64 20.83 -6.50
C HIS A 374 -14.05 20.31 -6.79
N ALA A 375 -14.58 19.45 -5.93
CA ALA A 375 -15.91 18.89 -6.11
C ALA A 375 -16.99 19.97 -6.16
N ARG A 376 -16.97 20.93 -5.22
CA ARG A 376 -17.93 22.07 -5.19
C ARG A 376 -17.85 22.91 -6.46
N ARG A 377 -16.62 23.21 -6.91
CA ARG A 377 -16.39 24.03 -8.10
C ARG A 377 -16.87 23.32 -9.39
N VAL A 378 -16.68 22.00 -9.48
CA VAL A 378 -17.11 21.20 -10.62
C VAL A 378 -18.63 20.96 -10.64
N VAL A 379 -19.21 20.68 -9.48
CA VAL A 379 -20.67 20.54 -9.33
C VAL A 379 -21.38 21.82 -9.74
N ALA A 380 -20.89 22.99 -9.31
CA ALA A 380 -21.37 24.32 -9.72
C ALA A 380 -22.90 24.45 -9.73
N ASP A 381 -23.59 23.92 -8.71
CA ASP A 381 -25.04 23.91 -8.58
C ASP A 381 -25.40 24.14 -7.11
N SER A 382 -26.07 25.26 -6.82
CA SER A 382 -26.43 25.65 -5.44
C SER A 382 -27.52 24.75 -4.84
N GLN A 383 -28.25 24.00 -5.64
CA GLN A 383 -29.27 23.04 -5.20
C GLN A 383 -28.69 21.66 -4.88
N VAL A 384 -27.39 21.46 -5.12
CA VAL A 384 -26.66 20.24 -4.77
C VAL A 384 -25.65 20.55 -3.67
N THR A 385 -25.89 20.06 -2.48
CA THR A 385 -24.92 20.16 -1.38
C THR A 385 -23.81 19.15 -1.55
N VAL A 386 -22.56 19.53 -1.23
CA VAL A 386 -21.39 18.67 -1.26
C VAL A 386 -20.71 18.75 0.11
N ALA A 387 -20.66 17.62 0.81
CA ALA A 387 -20.09 17.53 2.16
C ALA A 387 -19.22 16.26 2.31
N VAL A 388 -18.30 16.27 3.27
CA VAL A 388 -17.55 15.08 3.66
C VAL A 388 -18.50 14.09 4.35
N LEU A 389 -18.51 12.84 3.91
CA LEU A 389 -19.32 11.79 4.50
C LEU A 389 -18.62 11.18 5.73
N GLY A 390 -19.27 11.30 6.90
CA GLY A 390 -18.79 10.68 8.14
C GLY A 390 -17.47 11.25 8.65
N VAL A 391 -16.74 10.45 9.43
CA VAL A 391 -15.49 10.83 10.12
C VAL A 391 -14.25 10.11 9.59
N SER A 392 -14.38 9.31 8.53
CA SER A 392 -13.31 8.41 8.05
C SER A 392 -12.39 9.04 6.99
N ALA A 393 -12.37 10.36 6.86
CA ALA A 393 -11.43 11.03 5.96
C ALA A 393 -10.00 10.95 6.50
N THR A 394 -9.05 10.59 5.62
CA THR A 394 -7.61 10.55 5.95
C THR A 394 -6.82 11.31 4.91
N GLU A 395 -5.92 12.18 5.38
CA GLU A 395 -4.96 12.83 4.49
C GLU A 395 -3.96 11.80 3.91
N PRO A 396 -3.37 12.06 2.73
CA PRO A 396 -2.27 11.24 2.22
C PRO A 396 -1.09 11.22 3.20
N SER A 397 -0.37 10.11 3.26
CA SER A 397 0.85 10.08 4.06
C SER A 397 1.91 11.06 3.51
N PRO A 398 2.83 11.54 4.35
CA PRO A 398 4.06 12.16 3.87
C PRO A 398 4.82 11.22 2.92
N VAL A 399 5.60 11.79 1.99
CA VAL A 399 6.48 11.01 1.13
C VAL A 399 7.81 10.81 1.85
N SER A 400 8.14 9.56 2.15
CA SER A 400 9.39 9.19 2.82
C SER A 400 10.59 9.37 1.87
N PRO A 401 11.76 9.81 2.38
CA PRO A 401 12.93 10.05 1.55
C PRO A 401 13.53 8.75 1.01
N THR A 402 13.96 8.77 -0.25
CA THR A 402 14.71 7.67 -0.87
C THR A 402 16.22 7.87 -0.81
N SER A 403 16.67 9.02 -0.29
CA SER A 403 18.09 9.36 -0.09
C SER A 403 18.59 9.01 1.32
N SER A 404 17.73 8.49 2.19
CA SER A 404 18.12 8.06 3.54
C SER A 404 18.89 6.74 3.50
N GLU A 405 19.76 6.52 4.50
CA GLU A 405 20.42 5.23 4.68
C GLU A 405 19.40 4.11 4.96
N ASP A 406 18.27 4.44 5.59
CA ASP A 406 17.23 3.47 5.89
C ASP A 406 16.58 2.89 4.61
N PHE A 407 16.31 3.75 3.59
CA PHE A 407 15.87 3.26 2.28
C PHE A 407 16.95 2.40 1.62
N ALA A 408 18.22 2.80 1.75
CA ALA A 408 19.35 2.02 1.23
C ALA A 408 19.49 0.67 1.93
N VAL A 409 19.22 0.59 3.24
CA VAL A 409 19.17 -0.68 4.00
C VAL A 409 18.08 -1.60 3.46
N VAL A 410 16.86 -1.10 3.24
CA VAL A 410 15.76 -1.88 2.66
C VAL A 410 16.12 -2.36 1.25
N GLN A 411 16.63 -1.47 0.39
CA GLN A 411 17.06 -1.81 -0.97
C GLN A 411 18.17 -2.86 -0.97
N ARG A 412 19.20 -2.68 -0.13
CA ARG A 412 20.31 -3.63 0.04
C ARG A 412 19.80 -4.99 0.44
N THR A 413 18.94 -5.04 1.45
CA THR A 413 18.38 -6.29 1.98
C THR A 413 17.58 -7.05 0.91
N ILE A 414 16.70 -6.36 0.17
CA ILE A 414 15.94 -6.98 -0.92
C ILE A 414 16.89 -7.60 -1.95
N ARG A 415 17.92 -6.87 -2.39
CA ARG A 415 18.87 -7.34 -3.39
C ARG A 415 19.79 -8.45 -2.88
N GLN A 416 20.05 -8.51 -1.58
CA GLN A 416 20.80 -9.61 -0.95
C GLN A 416 20.03 -10.92 -0.96
N VAL A 417 18.70 -10.89 -0.70
CA VAL A 417 17.86 -12.09 -0.60
C VAL A 417 17.20 -12.46 -1.93
N ALA A 418 17.08 -11.51 -2.85
CA ALA A 418 16.50 -11.68 -4.17
C ALA A 418 17.41 -11.02 -5.23
N PRO A 419 18.54 -11.65 -5.57
CA PRO A 419 19.51 -11.11 -6.51
C PRO A 419 18.88 -10.92 -7.90
N GLY A 420 19.32 -9.90 -8.64
CA GLY A 420 18.79 -9.55 -9.95
C GLY A 420 17.48 -8.75 -9.94
N THR A 421 16.91 -8.50 -8.74
CA THR A 421 15.69 -7.69 -8.61
C THR A 421 16.02 -6.19 -8.71
N VAL A 422 15.25 -5.48 -9.52
CA VAL A 422 15.26 -4.01 -9.56
C VAL A 422 14.39 -3.50 -8.40
N VAL A 423 14.93 -2.63 -7.55
CA VAL A 423 14.16 -2.04 -6.45
C VAL A 423 13.71 -0.64 -6.85
N THR A 424 12.44 -0.33 -6.62
CA THR A 424 11.89 0.99 -6.96
C THR A 424 10.99 1.53 -5.86
N PRO A 425 11.08 2.84 -5.54
CA PRO A 425 10.05 3.49 -4.75
C PRO A 425 8.67 3.35 -5.39
N TRP A 426 7.62 3.36 -4.57
CA TRP A 426 6.25 3.14 -5.02
C TRP A 426 5.26 4.01 -4.27
N LEU A 427 4.14 4.34 -4.92
CA LEU A 427 2.97 4.90 -4.26
C LEU A 427 1.99 3.78 -3.94
N VAL A 428 1.76 3.50 -2.67
CA VAL A 428 0.70 2.59 -2.24
C VAL A 428 -0.65 3.25 -2.49
N VAL A 429 -1.47 2.62 -3.33
CA VAL A 429 -2.79 3.17 -3.71
C VAL A 429 -3.87 2.88 -2.67
N GLY A 430 -3.63 1.92 -1.77
CA GLY A 430 -4.38 1.65 -0.55
C GLY A 430 -3.86 2.45 0.64
N GLY A 431 -4.01 1.92 1.83
CA GLY A 431 -3.42 2.42 3.07
C GLY A 431 -2.99 1.25 3.93
N THR A 432 -2.03 1.45 4.81
CA THR A 432 -1.56 0.47 5.81
C THR A 432 -1.53 1.11 7.19
N ASP A 433 -1.28 0.31 8.23
CA ASP A 433 -1.14 0.80 9.60
C ASP A 433 0.05 1.75 9.79
N ALA A 434 1.06 1.69 8.91
CA ALA A 434 2.26 2.52 8.97
C ALA A 434 1.97 4.04 8.94
N LYS A 435 0.85 4.47 8.36
CA LYS A 435 0.44 5.90 8.33
C LYS A 435 0.35 6.54 9.71
N HIS A 436 0.01 5.75 10.74
CA HIS A 436 -0.14 6.23 12.12
C HIS A 436 1.19 6.58 12.79
N PHE A 437 2.31 6.09 12.25
CA PHE A 437 3.65 6.28 12.81
C PHE A 437 4.45 7.41 12.16
N ALA A 438 3.88 8.12 11.18
CA ALA A 438 4.55 9.22 10.47
C ALA A 438 4.97 10.38 11.40
N GLY A 439 4.36 10.53 12.58
CA GLY A 439 4.77 11.50 13.59
C GLY A 439 6.01 11.07 14.40
N LEU A 440 6.44 9.82 14.31
CA LEU A 440 7.60 9.28 15.05
C LEU A 440 8.87 9.21 14.21
N THR A 441 8.76 9.25 12.90
CA THR A 441 9.87 9.27 11.94
C THR A 441 9.41 9.74 10.56
N PRO A 442 10.26 10.42 9.77
CA PRO A 442 10.00 10.66 8.35
C PRO A 442 10.22 9.43 7.47
N ASN A 443 10.86 8.36 7.98
CA ASN A 443 11.29 7.18 7.24
C ASN A 443 10.28 6.04 7.43
N VAL A 444 9.18 6.07 6.68
CA VAL A 444 8.09 5.08 6.76
C VAL A 444 7.99 4.35 5.43
N TYR A 445 8.35 3.06 5.42
CA TYR A 445 8.42 2.24 4.22
C TYR A 445 7.44 1.07 4.29
N ARG A 446 7.06 0.52 3.12
CA ARG A 446 6.23 -0.67 2.95
C ARG A 446 6.95 -1.58 1.98
N ALA A 447 7.40 -2.74 2.46
CA ALA A 447 8.16 -3.65 1.63
C ALA A 447 7.95 -5.10 2.01
N GLY A 448 7.94 -5.94 0.99
CA GLY A 448 7.94 -7.39 1.10
C GLY A 448 8.70 -8.01 -0.07
N VAL A 449 9.00 -9.30 0.03
CA VAL A 449 9.72 -10.06 -1.00
C VAL A 449 8.91 -11.26 -1.52
N GLY A 450 7.62 -11.34 -1.18
CA GLY A 450 6.68 -12.23 -1.83
C GLY A 450 6.57 -11.89 -3.31
N VAL A 451 6.50 -12.90 -4.18
CA VAL A 451 6.38 -12.69 -5.63
C VAL A 451 4.93 -12.61 -6.04
N ILE A 452 4.58 -11.54 -6.76
CA ILE A 452 3.23 -11.27 -7.24
C ILE A 452 3.26 -11.12 -8.77
N GLY A 453 2.48 -11.97 -9.44
CA GLY A 453 2.18 -11.86 -10.87
C GLY A 453 0.79 -11.26 -11.13
N PRO A 454 0.40 -11.12 -12.42
CA PRO A 454 -0.90 -10.54 -12.79
C PRO A 454 -2.11 -11.28 -12.19
N ASP A 455 -2.03 -12.59 -12.02
CA ASP A 455 -3.12 -13.40 -11.46
C ASP A 455 -3.20 -13.33 -9.94
N ASP A 456 -2.10 -13.00 -9.27
CA ASP A 456 -2.05 -12.93 -7.80
C ASP A 456 -2.73 -11.68 -7.25
N LEU A 457 -2.75 -10.59 -8.04
CA LEU A 457 -3.45 -9.34 -7.65
C LEU A 457 -4.94 -9.54 -7.35
N LYS A 458 -5.57 -10.56 -7.94
CA LYS A 458 -6.99 -10.89 -7.71
C LYS A 458 -7.22 -11.69 -6.45
N ARG A 459 -6.16 -12.22 -5.80
CA ARG A 459 -6.24 -13.07 -4.62
C ARG A 459 -6.21 -12.29 -3.32
N VAL A 460 -5.54 -11.13 -3.32
CA VAL A 460 -5.61 -10.21 -2.18
C VAL A 460 -7.06 -9.77 -2.01
N HIS A 461 -7.63 -10.01 -0.83
CA HIS A 461 -9.08 -9.87 -0.53
C HIS A 461 -10.01 -10.76 -1.39
N GLY A 462 -9.46 -11.53 -2.32
CA GLY A 462 -10.20 -12.41 -3.23
C GLY A 462 -10.31 -13.86 -2.75
N ILE A 463 -10.69 -14.74 -3.68
CA ILE A 463 -10.67 -16.21 -3.48
C ILE A 463 -9.29 -16.76 -3.80
N ASP A 464 -8.99 -17.96 -3.28
CA ASP A 464 -7.74 -18.68 -3.54
C ASP A 464 -6.48 -17.92 -3.09
N GLU A 465 -6.60 -17.14 -2.02
CA GLU A 465 -5.46 -16.50 -1.38
C GLU A 465 -4.48 -17.57 -0.88
N ARG A 466 -3.21 -17.41 -1.24
CA ARG A 466 -2.16 -18.38 -0.95
C ARG A 466 -0.78 -17.76 -1.09
N VAL A 467 0.20 -18.31 -0.38
CA VAL A 467 1.61 -17.95 -0.55
C VAL A 467 2.43 -19.19 -0.94
N ASN A 468 3.36 -19.01 -1.88
CA ASN A 468 4.29 -20.07 -2.25
C ASN A 468 5.26 -20.33 -1.09
N VAL A 469 5.50 -21.62 -0.74
CA VAL A 469 6.38 -21.99 0.39
C VAL A 469 7.81 -21.46 0.22
N LYS A 470 8.33 -21.39 -1.02
CA LYS A 470 9.67 -20.85 -1.29
C LYS A 470 9.69 -19.32 -1.11
N ASP A 471 8.62 -18.63 -1.49
CA ASP A 471 8.51 -17.19 -1.31
C ASP A 471 8.32 -16.83 0.17
N TYR A 472 7.56 -17.64 0.91
CA TYR A 472 7.45 -17.51 2.36
C TYR A 472 8.82 -17.69 3.05
N ALA A 473 9.59 -18.71 2.64
CA ALA A 473 10.95 -18.89 3.15
C ALA A 473 11.88 -17.70 2.81
N ARG A 474 11.72 -17.10 1.62
CA ARG A 474 12.43 -15.87 1.24
C ARG A 474 12.01 -14.68 2.11
N THR A 475 10.73 -14.57 2.47
CA THR A 475 10.23 -13.52 3.38
C THR A 475 10.85 -13.66 4.77
N ILE A 476 10.98 -14.88 5.29
CA ILE A 476 11.71 -15.13 6.54
C ILE A 476 13.19 -14.70 6.41
N ALA A 477 13.85 -15.06 5.32
CA ALA A 477 15.23 -14.67 5.06
C ALA A 477 15.40 -13.15 4.94
N PHE A 478 14.42 -12.47 4.35
CA PHE A 478 14.38 -11.01 4.25
C PHE A 478 14.35 -10.37 5.64
N TYR A 479 13.46 -10.80 6.52
CA TYR A 479 13.40 -10.24 7.87
C TYR A 479 14.64 -10.57 8.70
N VAL A 480 15.21 -11.78 8.58
CA VAL A 480 16.50 -12.12 9.23
C VAL A 480 17.59 -11.16 8.78
N GLN A 481 17.71 -10.93 7.47
CA GLN A 481 18.76 -10.09 6.92
C GLN A 481 18.51 -8.61 7.19
N LEU A 482 17.25 -8.16 7.13
CA LEU A 482 16.87 -6.78 7.46
C LEU A 482 17.26 -6.43 8.92
N ILE A 483 16.91 -7.31 9.84
CA ILE A 483 17.25 -7.14 11.26
C ILE A 483 18.77 -7.08 11.44
N ARG A 484 19.52 -7.94 10.74
CA ARG A 484 21.00 -7.92 10.78
C ARG A 484 21.57 -6.61 10.23
N ASN A 485 21.07 -6.15 9.09
CA ASN A 485 21.55 -4.92 8.46
C ASN A 485 21.20 -3.65 9.26
N SER A 486 20.15 -3.71 10.10
CA SER A 486 19.60 -2.54 10.80
C SER A 486 20.00 -2.46 12.27
N ALA A 487 20.26 -3.60 12.92
CA ALA A 487 20.33 -3.64 14.37
C ALA A 487 21.59 -4.32 14.95
N PHE A 488 22.50 -4.82 14.10
CA PHE A 488 23.74 -5.49 14.54
C PHE A 488 25.01 -4.80 14.06
#